data_b004cbc856ad78b659a22b705380373c
#
_entry.id   b004cbc856ad78b659a22b705380373c
#
_cell.length_a   1.000
_cell.length_b   1.000
_cell.length_c   1.000
_cell.angle_alpha   90.00
_cell.angle_beta   90.00
_cell.angle_gamma   90.00
#
_symmetry.space_group_name_H-M   'P 1'
#
loop_
_entity.id
_entity.type
_entity.pdbx_description
1 polymer ?
#
loop_
_entity_poly.entity_id
_entity_poly.type
_entity_poly.pdbx_seq_one_letter_code
_entity_poly.pdbx_strand_id
1 'polypeptide(L)'
;MHGEQVERGRLLVRLEDAEEQALLRAAQAITDERRNASDRASQLQQRNLAARADVEDTQSQLRQAQADAQALEARLENYRIHAPFSGRVGFRDVSVGTLVTPGMALVTLDKLDVMKLDFTVPAVFLERLSAGLSLSATTAAYPDEVFRGDVASIGTRIDPVSRSVSVRAELANPDLKLRPGMLMEVIVQQRVRDALVLPEAAIQPSGNRHFVMVIQQQENAPRLERREVAIGERRSGEVEVLEGISEGDLVVIHGLQLAREGQEVRLLGVADDSTDIR
;
A
#
# COMPACT_ATOMS: atom_id res chain seq x y z
N MET A 1 11.35 19.84 -18.67
CA MET A 1 11.37 18.99 -17.47
C MET A 1 9.98 18.67 -16.90
N HIS A 2 8.87 19.08 -17.52
CA HIS A 2 7.54 18.72 -17.06
C HIS A 2 7.19 17.30 -17.49
N GLY A 3 6.79 16.42 -16.58
CA GLY A 3 6.45 15.04 -16.85
C GLY A 3 7.62 14.11 -17.18
N GLU A 4 8.86 14.57 -17.03
CA GLU A 4 10.07 13.78 -17.28
C GLU A 4 10.30 12.80 -16.11
N GLN A 5 10.73 11.59 -16.44
CA GLN A 5 11.20 10.64 -15.45
C GLN A 5 12.65 10.94 -15.08
N VAL A 6 12.93 11.00 -13.80
CA VAL A 6 14.26 11.29 -13.28
C VAL A 6 14.73 10.19 -12.34
N GLU A 7 16.02 9.98 -12.32
CA GLU A 7 16.68 9.08 -11.38
C GLU A 7 17.03 9.80 -10.07
N ARG A 8 17.15 9.04 -8.99
CA ARG A 8 17.68 9.54 -7.72
C ARG A 8 19.02 10.25 -7.92
N GLY A 9 19.18 11.42 -7.31
CA GLY A 9 20.39 12.22 -7.43
C GLY A 9 20.42 13.17 -8.63
N ARG A 10 19.43 13.11 -9.53
CA ARG A 10 19.33 14.08 -10.64
C ARG A 10 19.09 15.49 -10.11
N LEU A 11 19.87 16.46 -10.60
CA LEU A 11 19.66 17.87 -10.29
C LEU A 11 18.31 18.36 -10.85
N LEU A 12 17.43 18.84 -9.99
CA LEU A 12 16.09 19.36 -10.33
C LEU A 12 16.08 20.89 -10.41
N VAL A 13 16.66 21.54 -9.42
CA VAL A 13 16.71 23.02 -9.33
C VAL A 13 18.08 23.43 -8.83
N ARG A 14 18.61 24.49 -9.42
CA ARG A 14 19.81 25.20 -8.95
C ARG A 14 19.41 26.61 -8.57
N LEU A 15 19.69 26.96 -7.33
CA LEU A 15 19.53 28.34 -6.84
C LEU A 15 20.76 29.17 -7.21
N GLU A 16 20.66 30.50 -7.12
CA GLU A 16 21.81 31.38 -7.26
C GLU A 16 22.79 31.12 -6.11
N ASP A 17 24.00 30.74 -6.42
CA ASP A 17 25.00 30.21 -5.47
C ASP A 17 26.37 30.93 -5.59
N ALA A 18 26.45 32.07 -6.31
CA ALA A 18 27.71 32.74 -6.59
C ALA A 18 28.41 33.25 -5.34
N GLU A 19 27.65 33.74 -4.37
CA GLU A 19 28.18 34.25 -3.09
C GLU A 19 28.76 33.06 -2.27
N GLU A 20 28.01 31.98 -2.12
CA GLU A 20 28.44 30.78 -1.40
C GLU A 20 29.68 30.14 -2.01
N GLN A 21 29.76 30.09 -3.35
CA GLN A 21 30.97 29.65 -4.04
C GLN A 21 32.19 30.56 -3.75
N ALA A 22 32.00 31.88 -3.66
CA ALA A 22 33.08 32.78 -3.34
C ALA A 22 33.56 32.59 -1.89
N LEU A 23 32.63 32.41 -0.93
CA LEU A 23 32.94 32.10 0.46
C LEU A 23 33.68 30.77 0.60
N LEU A 24 33.27 29.74 -0.09
CA LEU A 24 33.95 28.45 -0.08
C LEU A 24 35.38 28.57 -0.62
N ARG A 25 35.59 29.24 -1.75
CA ARG A 25 36.95 29.48 -2.28
C ARG A 25 37.83 30.24 -1.29
N ALA A 26 37.33 31.21 -0.58
CA ALA A 26 38.07 31.94 0.44
C ALA A 26 38.47 31.03 1.61
N ALA A 27 37.56 30.18 2.11
CA ALA A 27 37.84 29.21 3.17
C ALA A 27 38.85 28.15 2.75
N GLN A 28 38.77 27.70 1.49
CA GLN A 28 39.73 26.77 0.92
C GLN A 28 41.15 27.36 0.86
N ALA A 29 41.27 28.64 0.46
CA ALA A 29 42.56 29.33 0.45
C ALA A 29 43.17 29.43 1.87
N ILE A 30 42.35 29.73 2.90
CA ILE A 30 42.76 29.72 4.30
C ILE A 30 43.21 28.31 4.74
N THR A 31 42.48 27.28 4.34
CA THR A 31 42.81 25.89 4.65
C THR A 31 44.18 25.51 4.06
N ASP A 32 44.46 25.92 2.83
CA ASP A 32 45.76 25.67 2.18
C ASP A 32 46.91 26.42 2.86
N GLU A 33 46.65 27.68 3.29
CA GLU A 33 47.65 28.42 4.09
C GLU A 33 47.97 27.70 5.40
N ARG A 34 46.93 27.25 6.17
CA ARG A 34 47.10 26.54 7.44
C ARG A 34 47.78 25.18 7.25
N ARG A 35 47.47 24.49 6.15
CA ARG A 35 48.15 23.24 5.80
C ARG A 35 49.65 23.45 5.61
N ASN A 36 50.03 24.47 4.81
CA ASN A 36 51.43 24.78 4.58
C ASN A 36 52.13 25.24 5.88
N ALA A 37 51.45 25.92 6.79
CA ALA A 37 52.00 26.28 8.09
C ALA A 37 52.25 25.07 8.99
N SER A 38 51.27 24.14 9.05
CA SER A 38 51.39 22.91 9.83
C SER A 38 52.49 21.97 9.28
N ASP A 39 52.62 21.88 7.96
CA ASP A 39 53.63 21.07 7.31
C ASP A 39 55.02 21.62 7.61
N ARG A 40 55.22 22.95 7.54
CA ARG A 40 56.51 23.60 7.92
C ARG A 40 56.83 23.37 9.40
N ALA A 41 55.84 23.57 10.31
CA ALA A 41 56.07 23.33 11.75
C ALA A 41 56.48 21.86 12.03
N SER A 42 55.83 20.91 11.39
CA SER A 42 56.15 19.49 11.50
C SER A 42 57.55 19.17 10.99
N GLN A 43 57.96 19.76 9.85
CA GLN A 43 59.34 19.57 9.30
C GLN A 43 60.42 20.17 10.21
N LEU A 44 60.13 21.37 10.80
CA LEU A 44 61.05 22.00 11.76
C LEU A 44 61.19 21.17 13.04
N GLN A 45 60.08 20.61 13.55
CA GLN A 45 60.08 19.74 14.71
C GLN A 45 60.93 18.44 14.46
N GLN A 46 60.81 17.83 13.28
CA GLN A 46 61.64 16.66 12.92
C GLN A 46 63.14 17.00 12.94
N ARG A 47 63.48 18.26 12.74
CA ARG A 47 64.88 18.74 12.82
C ARG A 47 65.21 19.30 14.21
N ASN A 48 64.39 19.16 15.22
CA ASN A 48 64.49 19.71 16.58
C ASN A 48 64.58 21.25 16.61
N LEU A 49 63.95 21.91 15.63
CA LEU A 49 63.97 23.40 15.49
C LEU A 49 62.64 24.05 15.86
N ALA A 50 61.64 23.31 16.24
CA ALA A 50 60.34 23.82 16.71
C ALA A 50 59.89 23.06 17.96
N ALA A 51 59.14 23.73 18.83
CA ALA A 51 58.53 23.14 20.01
C ALA A 51 57.32 22.25 19.61
N ARG A 52 57.08 21.24 20.39
CA ARG A 52 55.91 20.33 20.17
C ARG A 52 54.60 21.11 20.25
N ALA A 53 54.51 22.11 21.14
CA ALA A 53 53.35 22.97 21.29
C ALA A 53 53.02 23.75 20.00
N ASP A 54 54.06 24.22 19.28
CA ASP A 54 53.84 24.98 18.02
C ASP A 54 53.23 24.10 16.92
N VAL A 55 53.66 22.80 16.89
CA VAL A 55 53.08 21.84 15.93
C VAL A 55 51.63 21.51 16.29
N GLU A 56 51.33 21.30 17.58
CA GLU A 56 49.98 21.03 18.07
C GLU A 56 49.04 22.21 17.79
N ASP A 57 49.51 23.44 17.95
CA ASP A 57 48.75 24.67 17.65
C ASP A 57 48.43 24.77 16.14
N THR A 58 49.48 24.68 15.28
CA THR A 58 49.28 24.75 13.82
C THR A 58 48.39 23.65 13.29
N GLN A 59 48.48 22.43 13.83
CA GLN A 59 47.57 21.36 13.50
C GLN A 59 46.13 21.64 13.95
N SER A 60 45.92 22.27 15.12
CA SER A 60 44.61 22.68 15.59
C SER A 60 43.97 23.73 14.68
N GLN A 61 44.78 24.72 14.28
CA GLN A 61 44.33 25.76 13.34
C GLN A 61 43.97 25.18 11.96
N LEU A 62 44.71 24.18 11.47
CA LEU A 62 44.39 23.49 10.23
C LEU A 62 43.06 22.73 10.34
N ARG A 63 42.84 21.98 11.44
CA ARG A 63 41.58 21.28 11.66
C ARG A 63 40.39 22.26 11.71
N GLN A 64 40.57 23.41 12.35
CA GLN A 64 39.52 24.45 12.38
C GLN A 64 39.22 24.96 10.98
N ALA A 65 40.22 25.36 10.19
CA ALA A 65 40.02 25.84 8.82
C ALA A 65 39.36 24.78 7.90
N GLN A 66 39.72 23.50 8.07
CA GLN A 66 39.09 22.40 7.35
C GLN A 66 37.61 22.25 7.71
N ALA A 67 37.26 22.37 9.00
CA ALA A 67 35.88 22.29 9.46
C ALA A 67 35.03 23.47 8.91
N ASP A 68 35.61 24.68 8.88
CA ASP A 68 34.97 25.86 8.33
C ASP A 68 34.70 25.73 6.81
N ALA A 69 35.69 25.25 6.06
CA ALA A 69 35.52 24.95 4.62
C ALA A 69 34.45 23.86 4.37
N GLN A 70 34.46 22.80 5.16
CA GLN A 70 33.46 21.73 5.07
C GLN A 70 32.04 22.23 5.38
N ALA A 71 31.89 23.12 6.36
CA ALA A 71 30.59 23.71 6.68
C ALA A 71 30.04 24.55 5.50
N LEU A 72 30.93 25.34 4.83
CA LEU A 72 30.54 26.09 3.63
C LEU A 72 30.24 25.20 2.42
N GLU A 73 30.95 24.10 2.25
CA GLU A 73 30.67 23.11 1.21
C GLU A 73 29.29 22.47 1.41
N ALA A 74 28.98 22.05 2.65
CA ALA A 74 27.66 21.53 3.00
C ALA A 74 26.54 22.57 2.80
N ARG A 75 26.82 23.85 3.09
CA ARG A 75 25.90 24.94 2.83
C ARG A 75 25.66 25.14 1.33
N LEU A 76 26.71 25.11 0.49
CA LEU A 76 26.62 25.25 -0.95
C LEU A 76 25.78 24.11 -1.58
N GLU A 77 25.85 22.90 -1.03
CA GLU A 77 25.05 21.77 -1.52
C GLU A 77 23.54 22.02 -1.35
N ASN A 78 23.10 22.80 -0.35
CA ASN A 78 21.69 23.16 -0.18
C ASN A 78 21.15 24.05 -1.32
N TYR A 79 22.01 24.66 -2.13
CA TYR A 79 21.62 25.43 -3.32
C TYR A 79 21.39 24.55 -4.55
N ARG A 80 21.64 23.26 -4.44
CA ARG A 80 21.44 22.25 -5.49
C ARG A 80 20.41 21.25 -5.04
N ILE A 81 19.18 21.41 -5.52
CA ILE A 81 18.08 20.52 -5.16
C ILE A 81 18.11 19.31 -6.06
N HIS A 82 18.45 18.15 -5.48
CA HIS A 82 18.51 16.88 -6.19
C HIS A 82 17.26 16.04 -5.90
N ALA A 83 16.92 15.12 -6.82
CA ALA A 83 15.84 14.15 -6.65
C ALA A 83 16.20 13.16 -5.51
N PRO A 84 15.43 13.10 -4.41
CA PRO A 84 15.69 12.18 -3.30
C PRO A 84 15.42 10.71 -3.66
N PHE A 85 14.60 10.47 -4.66
CA PHE A 85 14.26 9.15 -5.21
C PHE A 85 13.96 9.26 -6.71
N SER A 86 13.99 8.13 -7.42
CA SER A 86 13.59 8.06 -8.82
C SER A 86 12.08 8.18 -8.97
N GLY A 87 11.61 9.04 -9.87
CA GLY A 87 10.19 9.31 -10.03
C GLY A 87 9.90 10.23 -11.21
N ARG A 88 8.65 10.67 -11.32
CA ARG A 88 8.18 11.58 -12.34
C ARG A 88 8.06 13.00 -11.80
N VAL A 89 8.70 13.94 -12.47
CA VAL A 89 8.66 15.36 -12.11
C VAL A 89 7.32 15.96 -12.57
N GLY A 90 6.59 16.58 -11.66
CA GLY A 90 5.36 17.30 -11.94
C GLY A 90 5.61 18.70 -12.53
N PHE A 91 4.63 19.59 -12.38
CA PHE A 91 4.77 20.95 -12.84
C PHE A 91 5.72 21.75 -11.93
N ARG A 92 6.43 22.68 -12.52
CA ARG A 92 7.26 23.62 -11.81
C ARG A 92 6.42 24.86 -11.46
N ASP A 93 6.33 25.15 -10.17
CA ASP A 93 5.52 26.26 -9.66
C ASP A 93 6.30 27.58 -9.59
N VAL A 94 7.61 27.56 -9.91
CA VAL A 94 8.49 28.71 -9.85
C VAL A 94 9.15 29.00 -11.19
N SER A 95 9.44 30.27 -11.47
CA SER A 95 10.15 30.73 -12.65
C SER A 95 11.60 31.12 -12.34
N VAL A 96 12.45 31.19 -13.36
CA VAL A 96 13.80 31.71 -13.18
C VAL A 96 13.70 33.19 -12.74
N GLY A 97 14.44 33.55 -11.70
CA GLY A 97 14.40 34.89 -11.08
C GLY A 97 13.42 35.00 -9.92
N THR A 98 12.64 33.96 -9.62
CA THR A 98 11.76 33.96 -8.43
C THR A 98 12.60 33.87 -7.16
N LEU A 99 12.32 34.75 -6.20
CA LEU A 99 12.88 34.65 -4.85
C LEU A 99 12.25 33.43 -4.13
N VAL A 100 13.08 32.52 -3.67
CA VAL A 100 12.64 31.35 -2.93
C VAL A 100 13.02 31.47 -1.45
N THR A 101 12.17 30.93 -0.58
CA THR A 101 12.38 30.89 0.86
C THR A 101 12.38 29.45 1.36
N PRO A 102 13.05 29.13 2.48
CA PRO A 102 13.00 27.80 3.08
C PRO A 102 11.56 27.34 3.32
N GLY A 103 11.23 26.11 2.90
CA GLY A 103 9.89 25.55 3.00
C GLY A 103 8.98 25.80 1.79
N MET A 104 9.40 26.62 0.82
CA MET A 104 8.64 26.85 -0.41
C MET A 104 8.70 25.61 -1.31
N ALA A 105 7.55 25.18 -1.83
CA ALA A 105 7.48 24.10 -2.82
C ALA A 105 7.99 24.63 -4.17
N LEU A 106 8.94 23.92 -4.76
CA LEU A 106 9.56 24.29 -6.04
C LEU A 106 9.07 23.42 -7.18
N VAL A 107 8.92 22.13 -6.93
CA VAL A 107 8.53 21.12 -7.91
C VAL A 107 8.01 19.90 -7.15
N THR A 108 7.05 19.18 -7.73
CA THR A 108 6.60 17.89 -7.21
C THR A 108 7.39 16.75 -7.84
N LEU A 109 7.65 15.72 -7.08
CA LEU A 109 8.26 14.48 -7.54
C LEU A 109 7.44 13.30 -7.02
N ASP A 110 6.84 12.56 -7.93
CA ASP A 110 5.93 11.47 -7.60
C ASP A 110 6.52 10.11 -8.02
N LYS A 111 6.43 9.14 -7.11
CA LYS A 111 6.72 7.75 -7.39
C LYS A 111 5.42 7.06 -7.79
N LEU A 112 5.23 6.82 -9.08
CA LEU A 112 3.95 6.37 -9.65
C LEU A 112 3.90 4.88 -9.99
N ASP A 113 4.99 4.15 -9.86
CA ASP A 113 5.10 2.72 -10.17
C ASP A 113 4.23 1.84 -9.24
N VAL A 114 4.14 2.24 -7.99
CA VAL A 114 3.25 1.64 -6.99
C VAL A 114 2.43 2.74 -6.34
N MET A 115 1.12 2.65 -6.47
CA MET A 115 0.19 3.61 -5.90
C MET A 115 -0.31 3.14 -4.55
N LYS A 116 -0.33 4.07 -3.59
CA LYS A 116 -0.93 3.83 -2.27
C LYS A 116 -2.38 4.28 -2.30
N LEU A 117 -3.27 3.36 -1.96
CA LEU A 117 -4.69 3.60 -1.88
C LEU A 117 -5.13 3.56 -0.42
N ASP A 118 -5.57 4.69 0.10
CA ASP A 118 -6.08 4.81 1.46
C ASP A 118 -7.62 4.80 1.43
N PHE A 119 -8.22 3.91 2.20
CA PHE A 119 -9.66 3.78 2.35
C PHE A 119 -10.03 3.40 3.78
N THR A 120 -11.31 3.48 4.11
CA THR A 120 -11.80 3.13 5.45
C THR A 120 -12.73 1.94 5.39
N VAL A 121 -12.63 1.08 6.40
CA VAL A 121 -13.48 -0.10 6.56
C VAL A 121 -14.18 -0.03 7.91
N PRO A 122 -15.51 -0.27 8.00
CA PRO A 122 -16.20 -0.34 9.27
C PRO A 122 -15.59 -1.36 10.22
N ALA A 123 -15.48 -1.00 11.51
CA ALA A 123 -14.79 -1.81 12.52
C ALA A 123 -15.39 -3.21 12.71
N VAL A 124 -16.66 -3.41 12.36
CA VAL A 124 -17.31 -4.74 12.42
C VAL A 124 -16.65 -5.77 11.51
N PHE A 125 -15.92 -5.34 10.48
CA PHE A 125 -15.20 -6.23 9.56
C PHE A 125 -13.73 -6.42 9.96
N LEU A 126 -13.28 -5.88 11.10
CA LEU A 126 -11.86 -5.89 11.49
C LEU A 126 -11.29 -7.31 11.64
N GLU A 127 -12.08 -8.25 12.16
CA GLU A 127 -11.69 -9.66 12.30
C GLU A 127 -11.35 -10.32 10.95
N ARG A 128 -12.00 -9.86 9.87
CA ARG A 128 -11.83 -10.39 8.51
C ARG A 128 -10.73 -9.67 7.72
N LEU A 129 -10.16 -8.58 8.29
CA LEU A 129 -9.09 -7.83 7.67
C LEU A 129 -7.73 -8.34 8.10
N SER A 130 -6.86 -8.57 7.14
CA SER A 130 -5.45 -8.88 7.40
C SER A 130 -4.56 -8.24 6.32
N ALA A 131 -3.31 -7.95 6.67
CA ALA A 131 -2.32 -7.59 5.67
C ALA A 131 -2.13 -8.75 4.69
N GLY A 132 -1.94 -8.43 3.41
CA GLY A 132 -1.83 -9.40 2.32
C GLY A 132 -3.17 -9.86 1.74
N LEU A 133 -4.32 -9.34 2.20
CA LEU A 133 -5.59 -9.57 1.51
C LEU A 133 -5.58 -8.87 0.16
N SER A 134 -5.93 -9.62 -0.87
CA SER A 134 -6.05 -9.09 -2.21
C SER A 134 -7.30 -8.22 -2.35
N LEU A 135 -7.18 -7.19 -3.17
CA LEU A 135 -8.28 -6.32 -3.51
C LEU A 135 -8.29 -6.00 -5.00
N SER A 136 -9.45 -5.64 -5.48
CA SER A 136 -9.65 -5.02 -6.78
C SER A 136 -10.19 -3.61 -6.61
N ALA A 137 -9.73 -2.71 -7.47
CA ALA A 137 -10.17 -1.32 -7.45
C ALA A 137 -10.49 -0.86 -8.87
N THR A 138 -11.57 -0.10 -9.00
CA THR A 138 -12.02 0.50 -10.26
C THR A 138 -12.12 2.00 -10.12
N THR A 139 -12.01 2.72 -11.23
CA THR A 139 -12.15 4.18 -11.26
C THR A 139 -12.97 4.63 -12.45
N ALA A 140 -13.75 5.68 -12.29
CA ALA A 140 -14.53 6.26 -13.38
C ALA A 140 -13.67 6.78 -14.54
N ALA A 141 -12.37 7.05 -14.29
CA ALA A 141 -11.45 7.47 -15.35
C ALA A 141 -11.10 6.33 -16.33
N TYR A 142 -11.19 5.07 -15.90
CA TYR A 142 -10.92 3.86 -16.68
C TYR A 142 -11.95 2.79 -16.33
N PRO A 143 -13.21 2.90 -16.84
CA PRO A 143 -14.33 2.08 -16.38
C PRO A 143 -14.18 0.59 -16.73
N ASP A 144 -13.46 0.29 -17.80
CA ASP A 144 -13.24 -1.09 -18.28
C ASP A 144 -11.98 -1.75 -17.67
N GLU A 145 -11.27 -1.05 -16.77
CA GLU A 145 -10.03 -1.55 -16.20
C GLU A 145 -10.18 -1.84 -14.71
N VAL A 146 -9.66 -3.00 -14.31
CA VAL A 146 -9.59 -3.42 -12.90
C VAL A 146 -8.15 -3.39 -12.44
N PHE A 147 -7.86 -2.55 -11.47
CA PHE A 147 -6.58 -2.45 -10.83
C PHE A 147 -6.54 -3.40 -9.63
N ARG A 148 -5.52 -4.23 -9.54
CA ARG A 148 -5.35 -5.20 -8.47
C ARG A 148 -4.22 -4.79 -7.55
N GLY A 149 -4.37 -5.14 -6.28
CA GLY A 149 -3.37 -4.87 -5.26
C GLY A 149 -3.66 -5.62 -3.98
N ASP A 150 -2.86 -5.38 -2.98
CA ASP A 150 -2.95 -6.05 -1.70
C ASP A 150 -2.99 -5.06 -0.55
N VAL A 151 -3.66 -5.43 0.54
CA VAL A 151 -3.67 -4.67 1.78
C VAL A 151 -2.25 -4.65 2.35
N ALA A 152 -1.61 -3.50 2.37
CA ALA A 152 -0.27 -3.32 2.91
C ALA A 152 -0.28 -3.14 4.43
N SER A 153 -1.23 -2.37 4.94
CA SER A 153 -1.33 -2.10 6.38
C SER A 153 -2.74 -1.70 6.82
N ILE A 154 -3.05 -2.00 8.08
CA ILE A 154 -4.29 -1.65 8.74
C ILE A 154 -3.97 -0.72 9.89
N GLY A 155 -4.72 0.36 10.03
CA GLY A 155 -4.56 1.34 11.10
C GLY A 155 -4.78 0.72 12.47
N THR A 156 -4.03 1.19 13.45
CA THR A 156 -4.10 0.71 14.84
C THR A 156 -5.22 1.36 15.66
N ARG A 157 -5.89 2.37 15.08
CA ARG A 157 -6.94 3.14 15.77
C ARG A 157 -8.22 3.11 14.96
N ILE A 158 -9.33 2.99 15.67
CA ILE A 158 -10.67 3.15 15.13
C ILE A 158 -11.08 4.61 15.33
N ASP A 159 -11.54 5.25 14.28
CA ASP A 159 -12.13 6.58 14.36
C ASP A 159 -13.45 6.51 15.15
N PRO A 160 -13.61 7.27 16.25
CA PRO A 160 -14.78 7.17 17.12
C PRO A 160 -16.06 7.72 16.49
N VAL A 161 -15.96 8.59 15.48
CA VAL A 161 -17.10 9.22 14.81
C VAL A 161 -17.64 8.31 13.72
N SER A 162 -16.78 7.87 12.80
CA SER A 162 -17.16 7.00 11.69
C SER A 162 -17.21 5.52 12.07
N ARG A 163 -16.63 5.14 13.22
CA ARG A 163 -16.44 3.74 13.67
C ARG A 163 -15.75 2.88 12.63
N SER A 164 -14.79 3.46 11.92
CA SER A 164 -14.04 2.83 10.84
C SER A 164 -12.55 2.80 11.15
N VAL A 165 -11.86 1.82 10.58
CA VAL A 165 -10.40 1.72 10.57
C VAL A 165 -9.85 2.14 9.22
N SER A 166 -8.75 2.89 9.21
CA SER A 166 -8.06 3.23 7.98
C SER A 166 -7.23 2.05 7.48
N VAL A 167 -7.34 1.75 6.21
CA VAL A 167 -6.61 0.67 5.55
C VAL A 167 -5.81 1.28 4.39
N ARG A 168 -4.58 0.84 4.25
CA ARG A 168 -3.72 1.20 3.12
C ARG A 168 -3.44 -0.03 2.29
N ALA A 169 -3.68 0.08 1.01
CA ALA A 169 -3.31 -0.91 0.01
C ALA A 169 -2.24 -0.38 -0.93
N GLU A 170 -1.53 -1.28 -1.58
CA GLU A 170 -0.58 -0.98 -2.66
C GLU A 170 -1.07 -1.60 -3.96
N LEU A 171 -1.19 -0.77 -4.99
CA LEU A 171 -1.61 -1.15 -6.33
C LEU A 171 -0.45 -0.98 -7.30
N ALA A 172 -0.15 -2.01 -8.08
CA ALA A 172 0.81 -1.91 -9.17
C ALA A 172 0.27 -0.98 -10.27
N ASN A 173 1.10 -0.08 -10.78
CA ASN A 173 0.75 0.89 -11.80
C ASN A 173 1.78 0.93 -12.95
N PRO A 174 2.02 -0.20 -13.64
CA PRO A 174 3.07 -0.29 -14.66
C PRO A 174 2.84 0.67 -15.84
N ASP A 175 1.59 0.91 -16.20
CA ASP A 175 1.22 1.80 -17.31
C ASP A 175 1.12 3.27 -16.91
N LEU A 176 1.39 3.61 -15.64
CA LEU A 176 1.30 4.95 -15.07
C LEU A 176 -0.07 5.63 -15.27
N LYS A 177 -1.15 4.83 -15.35
CA LYS A 177 -2.53 5.30 -15.53
C LYS A 177 -3.09 5.90 -14.25
N LEU A 178 -2.81 5.26 -13.11
CA LEU A 178 -3.23 5.78 -11.82
C LEU A 178 -2.42 7.02 -11.45
N ARG A 179 -3.11 8.01 -10.91
CA ARG A 179 -2.51 9.28 -10.47
C ARG A 179 -2.97 9.64 -9.06
N PRO A 180 -2.14 10.34 -8.29
CA PRO A 180 -2.55 10.87 -6.99
C PRO A 180 -3.85 11.69 -7.09
N GLY A 181 -4.74 11.51 -6.13
CA GLY A 181 -6.04 12.21 -6.09
C GLY A 181 -7.17 11.54 -6.87
N MET A 182 -6.95 10.41 -7.54
CA MET A 182 -8.04 9.65 -8.16
C MET A 182 -8.94 9.01 -7.11
N LEU A 183 -10.26 9.10 -7.35
CA LEU A 183 -11.25 8.36 -6.58
C LEU A 183 -11.38 6.95 -7.14
N MET A 184 -11.40 5.97 -6.25
CA MET A 184 -11.51 4.56 -6.61
C MET A 184 -12.58 3.87 -5.77
N GLU A 185 -13.31 2.94 -6.41
CA GLU A 185 -14.17 2.00 -5.74
C GLU A 185 -13.38 0.72 -5.46
N VAL A 186 -13.43 0.24 -4.21
CA VAL A 186 -12.58 -0.86 -3.73
C VAL A 186 -13.43 -2.04 -3.31
N ILE A 187 -13.07 -3.22 -3.81
CA ILE A 187 -13.62 -4.51 -3.39
C ILE A 187 -12.49 -5.32 -2.77
N VAL A 188 -12.54 -5.53 -1.45
CA VAL A 188 -11.59 -6.38 -0.74
C VAL A 188 -12.06 -7.82 -0.85
N GLN A 189 -11.22 -8.69 -1.39
CA GLN A 189 -11.53 -10.11 -1.54
C GLN A 189 -11.28 -10.81 -0.20
N GLN A 190 -12.29 -11.51 0.30
CA GLN A 190 -12.10 -12.40 1.44
C GLN A 190 -11.34 -13.66 0.97
N ARG A 191 -10.75 -14.38 1.91
CA ARG A 191 -10.11 -15.68 1.59
C ARG A 191 -11.14 -16.57 0.95
N VAL A 192 -10.79 -17.16 -0.20
CA VAL A 192 -11.56 -18.24 -0.81
C VAL A 192 -11.60 -19.39 0.20
N ARG A 193 -12.79 -19.84 0.49
CA ARG A 193 -13.04 -21.02 1.33
C ARG A 193 -14.03 -21.92 0.61
N ASP A 194 -13.88 -23.20 0.77
CA ASP A 194 -14.88 -24.16 0.33
C ASP A 194 -16.10 -24.03 1.25
N ALA A 195 -17.27 -23.89 0.67
CA ALA A 195 -18.53 -23.77 1.40
C ALA A 195 -19.60 -24.60 0.71
N LEU A 196 -20.43 -25.26 1.50
CA LEU A 196 -21.62 -25.93 0.97
C LEU A 196 -22.64 -24.84 0.64
N VAL A 197 -23.09 -24.80 -0.61
CA VAL A 197 -24.10 -23.84 -1.07
C VAL A 197 -25.32 -24.59 -1.61
N LEU A 198 -26.48 -24.00 -1.40
CA LEU A 198 -27.72 -24.47 -1.99
C LEU A 198 -28.41 -23.33 -2.75
N PRO A 199 -29.14 -23.63 -3.83
CA PRO A 199 -30.02 -22.65 -4.43
C PRO A 199 -31.01 -22.11 -3.38
N GLU A 200 -31.27 -20.79 -3.38
CA GLU A 200 -32.18 -20.16 -2.42
C GLU A 200 -33.59 -20.81 -2.44
N ALA A 201 -33.98 -21.33 -3.60
CA ALA A 201 -35.24 -22.08 -3.78
C ALA A 201 -35.34 -23.35 -2.93
N ALA A 202 -34.22 -23.92 -2.46
CA ALA A 202 -34.20 -25.11 -1.61
C ALA A 202 -34.46 -24.79 -0.14
N ILE A 203 -34.35 -23.54 0.27
CA ILE A 203 -34.46 -23.11 1.67
C ILE A 203 -35.93 -22.78 2.01
N GLN A 204 -36.45 -23.44 3.03
CA GLN A 204 -37.78 -23.18 3.59
C GLN A 204 -37.67 -22.38 4.89
N PRO A 205 -37.99 -21.07 4.90
CA PRO A 205 -38.02 -20.30 6.14
C PRO A 205 -39.24 -20.65 6.98
N SER A 206 -39.06 -20.80 8.29
CA SER A 206 -40.14 -21.01 9.26
C SER A 206 -39.86 -20.22 10.52
N GLY A 207 -40.41 -19.02 10.63
CA GLY A 207 -40.10 -18.06 11.69
C GLY A 207 -38.63 -17.62 11.60
N ASN A 208 -37.85 -17.90 12.64
CA ASN A 208 -36.42 -17.54 12.68
C ASN A 208 -35.49 -18.74 12.35
N ARG A 209 -36.06 -19.84 11.82
CA ARG A 209 -35.34 -21.07 11.50
C ARG A 209 -35.44 -21.36 10.00
N HIS A 210 -34.44 -22.05 9.47
CA HIS A 210 -34.40 -22.45 8.08
C HIS A 210 -34.33 -23.96 7.98
N PHE A 211 -35.05 -24.50 7.02
CA PHE A 211 -35.17 -25.94 6.81
C PHE A 211 -34.92 -26.29 5.34
N VAL A 212 -34.44 -27.49 5.10
CA VAL A 212 -34.32 -28.10 3.78
C VAL A 212 -34.99 -29.48 3.80
N MET A 213 -35.41 -29.93 2.62
CA MET A 213 -35.92 -31.31 2.46
C MET A 213 -34.82 -32.17 1.87
N VAL A 214 -34.27 -33.06 2.69
CA VAL A 214 -33.20 -34.02 2.31
C VAL A 214 -33.85 -35.33 1.94
N ILE A 215 -33.30 -35.99 0.92
CA ILE A 215 -33.77 -37.31 0.51
C ILE A 215 -32.91 -38.37 1.19
N GLN A 216 -33.50 -39.08 2.13
CA GLN A 216 -32.87 -40.27 2.73
C GLN A 216 -33.09 -41.50 1.84
N GLN A 217 -32.00 -42.13 1.41
CA GLN A 217 -32.04 -43.44 0.76
C GLN A 217 -32.27 -44.54 1.81
N GLN A 218 -33.45 -45.14 1.80
CA GLN A 218 -33.79 -46.32 2.61
C GLN A 218 -33.95 -47.52 1.70
N GLU A 219 -33.75 -48.76 2.25
CA GLU A 219 -33.75 -50.02 1.47
C GLU A 219 -35.04 -50.24 0.65
N ASN A 220 -36.17 -49.67 1.04
CA ASN A 220 -37.45 -49.91 0.37
C ASN A 220 -37.92 -48.76 -0.56
N ALA A 221 -37.69 -47.50 -0.22
CA ALA A 221 -37.99 -46.33 -1.05
C ALA A 221 -37.34 -45.07 -0.47
N PRO A 222 -36.87 -44.12 -1.30
CA PRO A 222 -36.38 -42.86 -0.83
C PRO A 222 -37.47 -42.05 -0.14
N ARG A 223 -37.17 -41.47 1.05
CA ARG A 223 -38.10 -40.68 1.83
C ARG A 223 -37.56 -39.29 2.10
N LEU A 224 -38.48 -38.32 2.20
CA LEU A 224 -38.15 -36.92 2.55
C LEU A 224 -38.00 -36.77 4.06
N GLU A 225 -36.89 -36.18 4.45
CA GLU A 225 -36.62 -35.72 5.82
C GLU A 225 -36.56 -34.21 5.82
N ARG A 226 -37.28 -33.56 6.73
CA ARG A 226 -37.16 -32.13 6.98
C ARG A 226 -36.03 -31.87 7.98
N ARG A 227 -34.96 -31.23 7.52
CA ARG A 227 -33.77 -30.99 8.33
C ARG A 227 -33.58 -29.51 8.57
N GLU A 228 -33.35 -29.13 9.82
CA GLU A 228 -32.99 -27.74 10.17
C GLU A 228 -31.57 -27.46 9.74
N VAL A 229 -31.33 -26.27 9.17
CA VAL A 229 -30.04 -25.84 8.67
C VAL A 229 -29.68 -24.47 9.21
N ALA A 230 -28.40 -24.26 9.55
CA ALA A 230 -27.85 -22.95 9.82
C ALA A 230 -27.34 -22.37 8.49
N ILE A 231 -27.85 -21.21 8.13
CA ILE A 231 -27.43 -20.53 6.89
C ILE A 231 -26.38 -19.48 7.16
N GLY A 232 -25.43 -19.31 6.22
CA GLY A 232 -24.38 -18.32 6.21
C GLY A 232 -24.67 -17.16 5.25
N GLU A 233 -23.66 -16.85 4.40
CA GLU A 233 -23.77 -15.79 3.41
C GLU A 233 -24.78 -16.13 2.32
N ARG A 234 -25.49 -15.09 1.83
CA ARG A 234 -26.35 -15.17 0.65
C ARG A 234 -25.67 -14.45 -0.50
N ARG A 235 -25.58 -15.12 -1.63
CA ARG A 235 -25.15 -14.54 -2.90
C ARG A 235 -26.26 -14.68 -3.93
N SER A 236 -26.09 -14.09 -5.09
CA SER A 236 -27.11 -14.05 -6.14
C SER A 236 -27.66 -15.43 -6.48
N GLY A 237 -28.82 -15.79 -5.88
CA GLY A 237 -29.51 -17.07 -6.10
C GLY A 237 -29.05 -18.26 -5.26
N GLU A 238 -28.00 -18.10 -4.44
CA GLU A 238 -27.40 -19.16 -3.63
C GLU A 238 -27.27 -18.74 -2.15
N VAL A 239 -27.37 -19.73 -1.27
CA VAL A 239 -27.25 -19.57 0.19
C VAL A 239 -26.23 -20.57 0.71
N GLU A 240 -25.24 -20.08 1.45
CA GLU A 240 -24.29 -20.91 2.17
C GLU A 240 -24.99 -21.64 3.31
N VAL A 241 -24.69 -22.93 3.49
CA VAL A 241 -25.14 -23.74 4.61
C VAL A 241 -23.97 -24.09 5.50
N LEU A 242 -24.03 -23.61 6.76
CA LEU A 242 -22.97 -23.81 7.74
C LEU A 242 -23.09 -25.14 8.48
N GLU A 243 -24.36 -25.55 8.77
CA GLU A 243 -24.65 -26.77 9.51
C GLU A 243 -25.98 -27.39 9.04
N GLY A 244 -26.13 -28.70 9.21
CA GLY A 244 -27.36 -29.44 8.97
C GLY A 244 -27.35 -30.30 7.72
N ILE A 245 -26.43 -30.08 6.78
CA ILE A 245 -26.21 -30.97 5.60
C ILE A 245 -24.74 -31.28 5.43
N SER A 246 -24.47 -32.34 4.67
CA SER A 246 -23.13 -32.78 4.31
C SER A 246 -22.98 -32.85 2.78
N GLU A 247 -21.73 -32.82 2.32
CA GLU A 247 -21.43 -33.04 0.91
C GLU A 247 -21.95 -34.41 0.46
N GLY A 248 -22.70 -34.43 -0.66
CA GLY A 248 -23.35 -35.63 -1.18
C GLY A 248 -24.80 -35.83 -0.72
N ASP A 249 -25.32 -35.02 0.23
CA ASP A 249 -26.75 -35.05 0.57
C ASP A 249 -27.59 -34.59 -0.63
N LEU A 250 -28.65 -35.31 -0.93
CA LEU A 250 -29.61 -34.97 -1.98
C LEU A 250 -30.70 -34.07 -1.41
N VAL A 251 -30.74 -32.82 -1.87
CA VAL A 251 -31.69 -31.80 -1.42
C VAL A 251 -32.73 -31.51 -2.50
N VAL A 252 -33.99 -31.38 -2.10
CA VAL A 252 -35.08 -31.05 -3.03
C VAL A 252 -35.06 -29.56 -3.36
N ILE A 253 -34.93 -29.25 -4.65
CA ILE A 253 -34.93 -27.86 -5.14
C ILE A 253 -36.32 -27.45 -5.68
N HIS A 254 -37.02 -28.38 -6.33
CA HIS A 254 -38.30 -28.11 -6.96
C HIS A 254 -39.45 -28.90 -6.32
N GLY A 255 -40.65 -28.34 -6.27
CA GLY A 255 -41.81 -29.02 -5.74
C GLY A 255 -41.94 -28.98 -4.21
N LEU A 256 -41.17 -28.14 -3.51
CA LEU A 256 -41.15 -28.02 -2.05
C LEU A 256 -42.54 -27.74 -1.43
N GLN A 257 -43.46 -27.07 -2.18
CA GLN A 257 -44.81 -26.82 -1.70
C GLN A 257 -45.66 -28.08 -1.50
N LEU A 258 -45.30 -29.16 -2.19
CA LEU A 258 -45.99 -30.47 -2.12
C LEU A 258 -45.24 -31.48 -1.24
N ALA A 259 -44.00 -31.14 -0.87
CA ALA A 259 -43.14 -32.02 -0.10
C ALA A 259 -43.55 -32.08 1.37
N ARG A 260 -43.75 -33.30 1.90
CA ARG A 260 -44.07 -33.53 3.31
C ARG A 260 -43.05 -34.48 3.92
N GLU A 261 -42.71 -34.26 5.17
CA GLU A 261 -41.86 -35.13 5.93
C GLU A 261 -42.38 -36.61 5.93
N GLY A 262 -41.49 -37.55 5.71
CA GLY A 262 -41.80 -38.99 5.61
C GLY A 262 -42.40 -39.45 4.28
N GLN A 263 -42.65 -38.54 3.34
CA GLN A 263 -43.26 -38.86 2.04
C GLN A 263 -42.23 -39.66 1.18
N GLU A 264 -42.75 -40.74 0.57
CA GLU A 264 -41.98 -41.49 -0.43
C GLU A 264 -41.92 -40.69 -1.74
N VAL A 265 -40.71 -40.61 -2.30
CA VAL A 265 -40.45 -39.84 -3.52
C VAL A 265 -39.76 -40.70 -4.56
N ARG A 266 -39.99 -40.37 -5.84
CA ARG A 266 -39.29 -40.95 -6.96
C ARG A 266 -38.33 -39.90 -7.54
N LEU A 267 -37.05 -40.22 -7.56
CA LEU A 267 -36.04 -39.36 -8.20
C LEU A 267 -36.27 -39.34 -9.71
N LEU A 268 -36.52 -38.18 -10.28
CA LEU A 268 -36.66 -37.96 -11.72
C LEU A 268 -35.36 -37.51 -12.36
N GLY A 269 -34.46 -36.87 -11.58
CA GLY A 269 -33.17 -36.40 -12.00
C GLY A 269 -32.41 -35.78 -10.83
N VAL A 270 -31.12 -35.80 -10.89
CA VAL A 270 -30.23 -35.09 -9.98
C VAL A 270 -29.52 -34.00 -10.80
N ALA A 271 -29.66 -32.76 -10.42
CA ALA A 271 -28.84 -31.69 -10.97
C ALA A 271 -27.56 -31.61 -10.12
N ASP A 272 -26.44 -31.85 -10.72
CA ASP A 272 -25.14 -31.67 -10.09
C ASP A 272 -24.68 -30.25 -10.47
N ASP A 273 -24.90 -29.31 -9.57
CA ASP A 273 -24.53 -27.90 -9.77
C ASP A 273 -23.27 -27.59 -8.97
N SER A 274 -22.19 -28.32 -9.28
CA SER A 274 -20.86 -27.98 -8.82
C SER A 274 -20.35 -26.77 -9.62
N THR A 275 -20.95 -25.59 -9.38
CA THR A 275 -20.43 -24.36 -9.93
C THR A 275 -19.22 -23.96 -9.11
N ASP A 276 -18.03 -24.18 -9.68
CA ASP A 276 -16.76 -23.63 -9.19
C ASP A 276 -16.90 -22.10 -9.12
N ILE A 277 -17.13 -21.56 -7.93
CA ILE A 277 -17.16 -20.12 -7.69
C ILE A 277 -15.70 -19.64 -7.69
N ARG A 278 -15.24 -19.19 -8.85
CA ARG A 278 -13.97 -18.48 -9.02
C ARG A 278 -14.12 -17.00 -8.70
#